data_2de52e2196276a89ef851e6b71dee96c
#
_entry.id   2de52e2196276a89ef851e6b71dee96c
#
_cell.length_a   1.000
_cell.length_b   1.000
_cell.length_c   1.000
_cell.angle_alpha   90.00
_cell.angle_beta   90.00
_cell.angle_gamma   90.00
#
_symmetry.space_group_name_H-M   'P 1'
#
loop_
_entity.id
_entity.type
_entity.pdbx_description
1 polymer ?
#
loop_
_entity_poly.entity_id
_entity_poly.type
_entity_poly.pdbx_seq_one_letter_code
_entity_poly.pdbx_strand_id
1 'polypeptide(L)'
;MNNYYVYLLESTNGSTYVGATIDLNRRLRQHNGIIKGGAKRTTGKVKKGESWKRYCYVSGFPDWKSALQFEWKWKHLSRKICKNILPIEKRIQALNQLLSLEKSTSNAIPFEEWETKPIVFYEEKEEKEEKEEKENNIIS
;
A
#
# COMPACT_ATOMS: atom_id res chain seq x y z
N MET A 1 -9.17 19.98 -1.13
CA MET A 1 -9.73 18.63 -0.98
C MET A 1 -8.70 17.69 -0.37
N ASN A 2 -9.07 17.00 0.70
CA ASN A 2 -8.18 16.01 1.29
C ASN A 2 -8.23 14.72 0.49
N ASN A 3 -7.07 14.22 0.10
CA ASN A 3 -6.95 12.91 -0.51
C ASN A 3 -6.61 11.90 0.59
N TYR A 4 -7.19 10.71 0.46
CA TYR A 4 -6.98 9.61 1.38
C TYR A 4 -6.34 8.46 0.62
N TYR A 5 -5.39 7.79 1.26
CA TYR A 5 -4.65 6.71 0.62
C TYR A 5 -4.53 5.52 1.56
N VAL A 6 -4.56 4.32 1.00
CA VAL A 6 -4.15 3.10 1.67
C VAL A 6 -2.93 2.57 0.93
N TYR A 7 -1.85 2.31 1.64
CA TYR A 7 -0.55 2.00 1.04
C TYR A 7 -0.01 0.67 1.52
N LEU A 8 0.86 0.08 0.70
CA LEU A 8 1.60 -1.14 1.01
C LEU A 8 3.09 -0.83 0.97
N LEU A 9 3.76 -1.12 2.09
CA LEU A 9 5.21 -1.00 2.19
C LEU A 9 5.85 -2.39 2.19
N GLU A 10 7.06 -2.46 1.62
CA GLU A 10 7.90 -3.64 1.70
C GLU A 10 9.26 -3.22 2.25
N SER A 11 9.79 -4.01 3.21
CA SER A 11 11.13 -3.77 3.76
C SER A 11 12.20 -4.49 2.94
N THR A 12 13.45 -4.12 3.17
CA THR A 12 14.62 -4.75 2.53
C THR A 12 14.62 -6.27 2.66
N ASN A 13 14.11 -6.80 3.77
CA ASN A 13 14.07 -8.24 4.04
C ASN A 13 12.72 -8.89 3.71
N GLY A 14 11.84 -8.18 3.01
CA GLY A 14 10.57 -8.76 2.54
C GLY A 14 9.40 -8.68 3.51
N SER A 15 9.54 -7.98 4.63
CA SER A 15 8.41 -7.71 5.53
C SER A 15 7.46 -6.73 4.86
N THR A 16 6.16 -6.80 5.21
CA THR A 16 5.15 -5.93 4.62
C THR A 16 4.38 -5.17 5.69
N TYR A 17 3.85 -4.03 5.31
CA TYR A 17 3.01 -3.19 6.15
C TYR A 17 1.94 -2.48 5.31
N VAL A 18 0.69 -2.56 5.76
CA VAL A 18 -0.44 -1.85 5.15
C VAL A 18 -0.91 -0.77 6.11
N GLY A 19 -1.10 0.44 5.61
CA GLY A 19 -1.56 1.56 6.42
C GLY A 19 -2.41 2.54 5.61
N ALA A 20 -2.99 3.52 6.29
CA ALA A 20 -3.76 4.58 5.68
C ALA A 20 -3.13 5.93 6.04
N THR A 21 -3.21 6.90 5.12
CA THR A 21 -2.63 8.23 5.34
C THR A 21 -3.29 9.27 4.45
N ILE A 22 -3.10 10.53 4.81
CA ILE A 22 -3.44 11.67 3.94
C ILE A 22 -2.20 12.23 3.23
N ASP A 23 -1.00 11.77 3.60
CA ASP A 23 0.27 12.22 3.03
C ASP A 23 1.23 11.04 2.90
N LEU A 24 1.32 10.49 1.70
CA LEU A 24 2.12 9.29 1.40
C LEU A 24 3.61 9.48 1.70
N ASN A 25 4.19 10.59 1.26
CA ASN A 25 5.63 10.80 1.39
C ASN A 25 6.04 11.05 2.84
N ARG A 26 5.26 11.85 3.56
CA ARG A 26 5.51 12.09 4.98
C ARG A 26 5.41 10.79 5.78
N ARG A 27 4.38 9.98 5.50
CA ARG A 27 4.16 8.72 6.23
C ARG A 27 5.31 7.73 5.99
N LEU A 28 5.82 7.65 4.77
CA LEU A 28 6.98 6.79 4.48
C LEU A 28 8.23 7.26 5.26
N ARG A 29 8.45 8.56 5.34
CA ARG A 29 9.56 9.12 6.12
C ARG A 29 9.41 8.81 7.61
N GLN A 30 8.20 8.83 8.13
CA GLN A 30 7.91 8.42 9.52
C GLN A 30 8.26 6.94 9.74
N HIS A 31 7.83 6.06 8.83
CA HIS A 31 8.11 4.63 8.94
C HIS A 31 9.60 4.33 8.87
N ASN A 32 10.37 5.07 8.07
CA ASN A 32 11.81 4.92 7.96
C ASN A 32 12.58 5.64 9.09
N GLY A 33 11.89 6.26 10.02
CA GLY A 33 12.52 6.92 11.15
C GLY A 33 13.23 8.22 10.82
N ILE A 34 13.04 8.77 9.61
CA ILE A 34 13.64 10.06 9.20
C ILE A 34 12.99 11.20 9.97
N ILE A 35 11.68 11.10 10.23
CA ILE A 35 10.94 12.02 11.10
C ILE A 35 10.14 11.21 12.11
N LYS A 36 9.76 11.83 13.21
CA LYS A 36 9.01 11.17 14.29
C LYS A 36 7.60 10.79 13.86
N GLY A 37 7.05 9.74 14.46
CA GLY A 37 5.65 9.35 14.34
C GLY A 37 5.40 8.03 13.61
N GLY A 38 6.43 7.28 13.29
CA GLY A 38 6.29 5.97 12.66
C GLY A 38 5.74 4.92 13.62
N ALA A 39 5.09 3.89 13.09
CA ALA A 39 4.61 2.76 13.87
C ALA A 39 5.79 2.01 14.49
N LYS A 40 5.59 1.46 15.69
CA LYS A 40 6.65 0.70 16.39
C LYS A 40 7.15 -0.48 15.56
N ARG A 41 6.27 -1.16 14.86
CA ARG A 41 6.62 -2.31 14.00
C ARG A 41 7.57 -1.91 12.88
N THR A 42 7.30 -0.80 12.19
CA THR A 42 8.11 -0.34 11.06
C THR A 42 9.42 0.29 11.50
N THR A 43 9.39 1.15 12.51
CA THR A 43 10.61 1.77 13.05
C THR A 43 11.51 0.75 13.75
N GLY A 44 10.93 -0.30 14.35
CA GLY A 44 11.68 -1.41 14.92
C GLY A 44 12.52 -2.15 13.89
N LYS A 45 12.00 -2.33 12.67
CA LYS A 45 12.74 -2.94 11.55
C LYS A 45 13.90 -2.05 11.10
N VAL A 46 13.68 -0.74 11.06
CA VAL A 46 14.74 0.24 10.69
C VAL A 46 15.89 0.17 11.68
N LYS A 47 15.61 0.04 12.98
CA LYS A 47 16.64 -0.13 14.02
C LYS A 47 17.46 -1.41 13.83
N LYS A 48 16.92 -2.40 13.13
CA LYS A 48 17.61 -3.65 12.78
C LYS A 48 18.33 -3.59 11.44
N GLY A 49 18.40 -2.42 10.81
CA GLY A 49 19.11 -2.21 9.55
C GLY A 49 18.26 -2.34 8.29
N GLU A 50 16.94 -2.51 8.43
CA GLU A 50 16.05 -2.57 7.27
C GLU A 50 15.58 -1.16 6.88
N SER A 51 15.14 -1.02 5.64
CA SER A 51 14.48 0.19 5.17
C SER A 51 13.17 -0.17 4.45
N TRP A 52 12.23 0.73 4.46
CA TRP A 52 10.92 0.55 3.85
C TRP A 52 10.82 1.34 2.55
N LYS A 53 10.21 0.73 1.54
CA LYS A 53 9.80 1.44 0.32
C LYS A 53 8.31 1.16 0.07
N ARG A 54 7.65 2.10 -0.57
CA ARG A 54 6.25 1.95 -0.93
C ARG A 54 6.17 1.09 -2.19
N TYR A 55 5.47 -0.03 -2.09
CA TYR A 55 5.25 -0.95 -3.21
C TYR A 55 4.11 -0.48 -4.10
N CYS A 56 2.99 -0.11 -3.48
CA CYS A 56 1.83 0.43 -4.17
C CYS A 56 0.97 1.23 -3.18
N TYR A 57 0.02 1.98 -3.73
CA TYR A 57 -1.01 2.62 -2.94
C TYR A 57 -2.33 2.68 -3.70
N VAL A 58 -3.42 2.80 -2.95
CA VAL A 58 -4.78 2.88 -3.48
C VAL A 58 -5.32 4.28 -3.17
N SER A 59 -5.99 4.88 -4.16
CA SER A 59 -6.65 6.18 -4.02
C SER A 59 -8.13 6.08 -4.43
N GLY A 60 -8.86 7.18 -4.34
CA GLY A 60 -10.26 7.25 -4.74
C GLY A 60 -11.24 7.20 -3.58
N PHE A 61 -10.76 7.10 -2.35
CA PHE A 61 -11.61 6.99 -1.15
C PHE A 61 -12.47 8.24 -0.96
N PRO A 62 -13.80 8.07 -0.77
CA PRO A 62 -14.70 9.22 -0.56
C PRO A 62 -14.48 9.91 0.79
N ASP A 63 -14.00 9.19 1.80
CA ASP A 63 -13.76 9.72 3.13
C ASP A 63 -12.71 8.88 3.87
N TRP A 64 -12.31 9.37 5.05
CA TRP A 64 -11.34 8.67 5.90
C TRP A 64 -11.85 7.33 6.41
N LYS A 65 -13.12 7.26 6.74
CA LYS A 65 -13.77 6.03 7.21
C LYS A 65 -13.66 4.91 6.15
N SER A 66 -13.92 5.26 4.89
CA SER A 66 -13.80 4.30 3.77
C SER A 66 -12.37 3.82 3.60
N ALA A 67 -11.37 4.68 3.78
CA ALA A 67 -9.97 4.31 3.74
C ALA A 67 -9.63 3.33 4.86
N LEU A 68 -10.08 3.60 6.09
CA LEU A 68 -9.84 2.72 7.24
C LEU A 68 -10.52 1.35 7.08
N GLN A 69 -11.72 1.32 6.54
CA GLN A 69 -12.44 0.06 6.26
C GLN A 69 -11.70 -0.77 5.21
N PHE A 70 -11.19 -0.14 4.17
CA PHE A 70 -10.40 -0.79 3.13
C PHE A 70 -9.08 -1.36 3.71
N GLU A 71 -8.36 -0.56 4.49
CA GLU A 71 -7.14 -0.98 5.19
C GLU A 71 -7.39 -2.21 6.07
N TRP A 72 -8.44 -2.17 6.89
CA TRP A 72 -8.82 -3.28 7.76
C TRP A 72 -9.07 -4.56 6.96
N LYS A 73 -9.86 -4.46 5.88
CA LYS A 73 -10.21 -5.62 5.05
C LYS A 73 -8.99 -6.19 4.33
N TRP A 74 -8.10 -5.34 3.85
CA TRP A 74 -6.86 -5.77 3.20
C TRP A 74 -6.01 -6.61 4.16
N LYS A 75 -5.83 -6.13 5.39
CA LYS A 75 -5.11 -6.87 6.43
C LYS A 75 -5.80 -8.18 6.78
N HIS A 76 -7.12 -8.15 6.89
CA HIS A 76 -7.93 -9.32 7.24
C HIS A 76 -7.83 -10.42 6.17
N LEU A 77 -8.00 -10.07 4.91
CA LEU A 77 -7.87 -11.01 3.80
C LEU A 77 -6.43 -11.56 3.68
N SER A 78 -5.42 -10.72 3.90
CA SER A 78 -4.02 -11.14 3.86
C SER A 78 -3.73 -12.27 4.84
N ARG A 79 -4.30 -12.22 6.04
CA ARG A 79 -4.10 -13.25 7.08
C ARG A 79 -4.70 -14.60 6.73
N LYS A 80 -5.71 -14.62 5.86
CA LYS A 80 -6.39 -15.86 5.43
C LYS A 80 -5.69 -16.58 4.29
N ILE A 81 -4.73 -15.95 3.64
CA ILE A 81 -4.03 -16.52 2.49
C ILE A 81 -2.93 -17.50 2.98
N CYS A 82 -2.68 -18.52 2.18
CA CYS A 82 -1.72 -19.59 2.46
C CYS A 82 -0.36 -19.08 2.92
N LYS A 83 0.20 -19.72 3.95
CA LYS A 83 1.47 -19.30 4.57
C LYS A 83 2.72 -19.59 3.73
N ASN A 84 2.60 -20.37 2.66
CA ASN A 84 3.75 -20.85 1.88
C ASN A 84 4.14 -19.94 0.71
N ILE A 85 3.64 -18.70 0.69
CA ILE A 85 4.00 -17.71 -0.31
C ILE A 85 4.62 -16.48 0.35
N LEU A 86 5.34 -15.67 -0.42
CA LEU A 86 6.00 -14.47 0.08
C LEU A 86 4.99 -13.48 0.67
N PRO A 87 5.36 -12.73 1.73
CA PRO A 87 4.46 -11.74 2.33
C PRO A 87 3.90 -10.74 1.32
N ILE A 88 4.72 -10.28 0.38
CA ILE A 88 4.27 -9.34 -0.65
C ILE A 88 3.21 -9.97 -1.57
N GLU A 89 3.37 -11.24 -1.93
CA GLU A 89 2.40 -11.95 -2.76
C GLU A 89 1.06 -12.12 -2.04
N LYS A 90 1.09 -12.38 -0.73
CA LYS A 90 -0.13 -12.42 0.10
C LYS A 90 -0.88 -11.10 0.04
N ARG A 91 -0.16 -10.00 0.14
CA ARG A 91 -0.74 -8.66 0.09
C ARG A 91 -1.37 -8.38 -1.26
N ILE A 92 -0.70 -8.76 -2.36
CA ILE A 92 -1.22 -8.54 -3.71
C ILE A 92 -2.45 -9.41 -3.98
N GLN A 93 -2.42 -10.68 -3.58
CA GLN A 93 -3.59 -11.56 -3.70
C GLN A 93 -4.79 -11.03 -2.91
N ALA A 94 -4.54 -10.58 -1.67
CA ALA A 94 -5.58 -10.01 -0.82
C ALA A 94 -6.17 -8.73 -1.43
N LEU A 95 -5.33 -7.87 -2.00
CA LEU A 95 -5.79 -6.65 -2.66
C LEU A 95 -6.70 -6.98 -3.85
N ASN A 96 -6.30 -7.94 -4.69
CA ASN A 96 -7.10 -8.36 -5.83
C ASN A 96 -8.45 -8.94 -5.40
N GLN A 97 -8.48 -9.74 -4.33
CA GLN A 97 -9.72 -10.24 -3.74
C GLN A 97 -10.61 -9.10 -3.26
N LEU A 98 -10.03 -8.14 -2.54
CA LEU A 98 -10.75 -6.99 -2.00
C LEU A 98 -11.38 -6.16 -3.13
N LEU A 99 -10.63 -5.90 -4.19
CA LEU A 99 -11.12 -5.13 -5.34
C LEU A 99 -12.22 -5.84 -6.12
N SER A 100 -12.35 -7.16 -5.97
CA SER A 100 -13.44 -7.92 -6.59
C SER A 100 -14.72 -7.95 -5.77
N LEU A 101 -14.68 -7.46 -4.52
CA LEU A 101 -15.85 -7.38 -3.65
C LEU A 101 -16.74 -6.19 -4.03
N GLU A 102 -17.99 -6.22 -3.59
CA GLU A 102 -18.91 -5.10 -3.76
C GLU A 102 -18.51 -3.91 -2.87
N LYS A 103 -18.04 -4.22 -1.66
CA LYS A 103 -17.63 -3.21 -0.65
C LYS A 103 -16.61 -3.83 0.32
N SER A 104 -15.89 -2.98 1.04
CA SER A 104 -14.83 -3.42 1.97
C SER A 104 -15.37 -4.20 3.17
N THR A 105 -16.40 -3.67 3.83
CA THR A 105 -17.01 -4.25 5.02
C THR A 105 -18.53 -4.17 4.90
N SER A 106 -19.25 -4.86 5.81
CA SER A 106 -20.72 -4.90 5.78
C SER A 106 -21.37 -3.52 5.84
N ASN A 107 -20.73 -2.56 6.52
CA ASN A 107 -21.24 -1.20 6.69
C ASN A 107 -20.56 -0.17 5.77
N ALA A 108 -19.72 -0.63 4.84
CA ALA A 108 -19.00 0.26 3.94
C ALA A 108 -19.87 0.71 2.77
N ILE A 109 -19.53 1.87 2.20
CA ILE A 109 -20.12 2.34 0.94
C ILE A 109 -19.63 1.43 -0.18
N PRO A 110 -20.54 0.86 -1.00
CA PRO A 110 -20.13 0.05 -2.16
C PRO A 110 -19.24 0.84 -3.12
N PHE A 111 -18.26 0.17 -3.71
CA PHE A 111 -17.29 0.80 -4.61
C PHE A 111 -17.95 1.49 -5.80
N GLU A 112 -19.08 0.94 -6.28
CA GLU A 112 -19.83 1.53 -7.39
C GLU A 112 -20.45 2.91 -7.06
N GLU A 113 -20.68 3.18 -5.77
CA GLU A 113 -21.22 4.46 -5.31
C GLU A 113 -20.15 5.53 -5.08
N TRP A 114 -18.85 5.15 -5.18
CA TRP A 114 -17.78 6.12 -5.06
C TRP A 114 -17.72 6.97 -6.32
N GLU A 115 -17.42 8.27 -6.15
CA GLU A 115 -17.23 9.19 -7.27
C GLU A 115 -16.14 8.68 -8.22
N THR A 116 -15.05 8.21 -7.65
CA THR A 116 -13.96 7.55 -8.36
C THR A 116 -13.78 6.14 -7.76
N LYS A 117 -13.79 5.11 -8.59
CA LYS A 117 -13.52 3.74 -8.11
C LYS A 117 -12.10 3.65 -7.53
N PRO A 118 -11.83 2.66 -6.65
CA PRO A 118 -10.47 2.48 -6.13
C PRO A 118 -9.46 2.32 -7.28
N ILE A 119 -8.39 3.11 -7.25
CA ILE A 119 -7.33 3.08 -8.25
C ILE A 119 -6.03 2.68 -7.56
N VAL A 120 -5.36 1.63 -8.09
CA VAL A 120 -4.09 1.15 -7.56
C VAL A 120 -2.93 1.68 -8.40
N PHE A 121 -1.93 2.26 -7.73
CA PHE A 121 -0.70 2.74 -8.35
C PHE A 121 0.48 1.89 -7.85
N TYR A 122 1.17 1.19 -8.77
CA TYR A 122 2.33 0.35 -8.47
C TYR A 122 3.61 1.13 -8.76
N GLU A 123 4.31 1.56 -7.71
CA GLU A 123 5.49 2.42 -7.88
C GLU A 123 6.73 1.69 -8.40
N GLU A 124 6.92 0.44 -8.00
CA GLU A 124 8.05 -0.36 -8.45
C GLU A 124 8.02 -0.61 -9.96
N LYS A 125 6.82 -0.79 -10.52
CA LYS A 125 6.62 -0.96 -11.97
C LYS A 125 6.96 0.32 -12.74
N GLU A 126 6.58 1.48 -12.19
CA GLU A 126 6.89 2.78 -12.78
C GLU A 126 8.40 3.03 -12.79
N GLU A 127 9.12 2.70 -11.71
CA GLU A 127 10.58 2.82 -11.63
C GLU A 127 11.29 1.95 -12.67
N LYS A 128 10.81 0.73 -12.90
CA LYS A 128 11.37 -0.17 -13.93
C LYS A 128 11.14 0.37 -15.33
N GLU A 129 9.97 0.88 -15.62
CA GLU A 129 9.65 1.49 -16.92
C GLU A 129 10.51 2.72 -17.17
N GLU A 130 10.71 3.59 -16.17
CA GLU A 130 11.61 4.75 -16.26
C GLU A 130 13.06 4.35 -16.51
N LYS A 131 13.55 3.31 -15.84
CA LYS A 131 14.91 2.79 -16.05
C LYS A 131 15.09 2.23 -17.46
N GLU A 132 14.13 1.47 -17.95
CA GLU A 132 14.15 0.93 -19.30
C GLU A 132 14.15 2.05 -20.36
N GLU A 133 13.33 3.08 -20.17
CA GLU A 133 13.31 4.24 -21.05
C GLU A 133 14.65 4.98 -21.07
N LYS A 134 15.26 5.18 -19.89
CA LYS A 134 16.59 5.83 -19.78
C LYS A 134 17.68 5.01 -20.45
N GLU A 135 17.67 3.69 -20.27
CA GLU A 135 18.63 2.78 -20.92
C GLU A 135 18.45 2.78 -22.44
N ASN A 136 17.21 2.76 -22.94
CA ASN A 136 16.92 2.82 -24.37
C ASN A 136 17.34 4.16 -24.98
N ASN A 137 17.20 5.28 -24.25
CA ASN A 137 17.62 6.60 -24.70
C ASN A 137 19.14 6.75 -24.74
N ILE A 138 19.89 6.02 -23.92
CA ILE A 138 21.35 6.04 -23.90
C ILE A 138 21.93 5.23 -25.07
N ILE A 139 21.24 4.18 -25.50
CA ILE A 139 21.67 3.27 -26.57
C ILE A 139 21.35 3.84 -27.97
N SER A 140 20.39 4.73 -28.06
CA SER A 140 20.01 5.41 -29.29
C SER A 140 20.81 6.71 -29.48
#